data_e31f4e91ac6aff35681ba4d6deee02ee
#
_entry.id   e31f4e91ac6aff35681ba4d6deee02ee
#
_cell.length_a   1.000
_cell.length_b   1.000
_cell.length_c   1.000
_cell.angle_alpha   90.00
_cell.angle_beta   90.00
_cell.angle_gamma   90.00
#
_symmetry.space_group_name_H-M   'P 1'
#
loop_
_entity.id
_entity.type
_entity.pdbx_description
1 polymer ?
#
loop_
_entity_poly.entity_id
_entity_poly.type
_entity_poly.pdbx_seq_one_letter_code
_entity_poly.pdbx_strand_id
1 'polypeptide(L)'
;MSNDIYYRPTWTCGRCNAEKQATIYYNLITGISYYFEDFSAMVIGELLRVPRNGEIRMQDVSASLNISMESLSPFFTQLDQLGLVSSTPVTENIVDEYRTRVSEYNRLQQLSTPRSTQEKLPYETSNAEMLYTDKVGGITSVMFELTYNCSEKCIHCYNIGATRNDNEKSTRGNRSELTLDDYKRIIDELYEQGLIKVCLTGGDPFSKPIVWDIIEYLYNKGIAFDVYTNGQGLINKTKKLANYYPRLVGISIYSGIPEVHDYITRIKGSWDKSMNVARELSALAVPMNLKCCVMRPNVKTYYMVADIAQELGAVPQFEVSLTDSIEGDKCVSRFLRLTDDELEIVLRDDNIPLYVGKEAPNYGGQTKLMTQNPCGAGYNSFCITPEGNLIPCCAFHTVFGYLKAQDVADINHNCKELSYWRNLTLNEYEECGRHDYCAYCNLCPGNNFVEHGTPLKASENNCYMAKIRFKLAHKMMNEGYDPLNGKTLRERLSELPDYTPVRIHKEMSHNFSDIKLKING
;
A
#
# COMPACT_ATOMS: atom_id res chain seq x y z
N MET A 1 36.55 -19.88 -15.93
CA MET A 1 35.92 -21.05 -15.33
C MET A 1 34.51 -20.59 -14.94
N SER A 2 33.47 -21.24 -15.45
CA SER A 2 32.11 -20.94 -15.02
C SER A 2 31.98 -21.25 -13.52
N ASN A 3 31.38 -20.35 -12.75
CA ASN A 3 31.13 -20.61 -11.34
C ASN A 3 29.98 -21.61 -11.25
N ASP A 4 30.22 -22.83 -10.78
CA ASP A 4 29.19 -23.88 -10.71
C ASP A 4 28.41 -23.85 -9.38
N ILE A 5 28.82 -22.94 -8.48
CA ILE A 5 28.25 -22.80 -7.13
C ILE A 5 27.74 -21.37 -6.96
N TYR A 6 26.51 -21.25 -6.51
CA TYR A 6 25.85 -20.00 -6.13
C TYR A 6 25.24 -20.13 -4.73
N TYR A 7 24.73 -19.04 -4.20
CA TYR A 7 24.09 -18.99 -2.89
C TYR A 7 22.74 -18.28 -3.00
N ARG A 8 21.75 -18.77 -2.25
CA ARG A 8 20.47 -18.09 -2.17
C ARG A 8 20.57 -16.90 -1.22
N PRO A 9 20.37 -15.65 -1.70
CA PRO A 9 20.49 -14.48 -0.83
C PRO A 9 19.42 -14.46 0.27
N THR A 10 19.78 -13.87 1.43
CA THR A 10 18.87 -13.72 2.58
C THR A 10 17.71 -12.77 2.29
N TRP A 11 17.88 -11.85 1.34
CA TRP A 11 16.88 -10.86 0.90
C TRP A 11 15.97 -11.34 -0.22
N THR A 12 15.93 -12.63 -0.49
CA THR A 12 15.04 -13.18 -1.52
C THR A 12 13.94 -14.03 -0.91
N CYS A 13 12.77 -13.95 -1.50
CA CYS A 13 11.66 -14.84 -1.23
C CYS A 13 10.80 -15.04 -2.47
N GLY A 14 9.87 -15.97 -2.43
CA GLY A 14 8.99 -16.20 -3.56
C GLY A 14 8.17 -17.47 -3.41
N ARG A 15 7.38 -17.75 -4.44
CA ARG A 15 6.52 -18.93 -4.49
C ARG A 15 6.50 -19.51 -5.90
N CYS A 16 6.69 -20.80 -5.99
CA CYS A 16 6.53 -21.58 -7.21
C CYS A 16 5.21 -22.36 -7.18
N ASN A 17 4.45 -22.27 -8.25
CA ASN A 17 3.36 -23.19 -8.55
C ASN A 17 3.81 -24.11 -9.69
N ALA A 18 4.20 -25.33 -9.35
CA ALA A 18 4.76 -26.30 -10.31
C ALA A 18 3.72 -26.76 -11.34
N GLU A 19 2.45 -26.92 -10.95
CA GLU A 19 1.37 -27.35 -11.86
C GLU A 19 1.10 -26.31 -12.96
N LYS A 20 1.16 -25.03 -12.60
CA LYS A 20 0.97 -23.91 -13.53
C LYS A 20 2.26 -23.47 -14.20
N GLN A 21 3.40 -24.05 -13.82
CA GLN A 21 4.74 -23.66 -14.27
C GLN A 21 4.95 -22.14 -14.17
N ALA A 22 4.61 -21.57 -13.00
CA ALA A 22 4.68 -20.15 -12.73
C ALA A 22 5.37 -19.90 -11.39
N THR A 23 6.29 -18.93 -11.36
CA THR A 23 6.99 -18.54 -10.13
C THR A 23 7.05 -17.03 -10.01
N ILE A 24 6.71 -16.52 -8.82
CA ILE A 24 7.02 -15.16 -8.38
C ILE A 24 8.27 -15.20 -7.50
N TYR A 25 9.23 -14.31 -7.76
CA TYR A 25 10.46 -14.20 -6.99
C TYR A 25 10.79 -12.74 -6.69
N TYR A 26 11.09 -12.43 -5.45
CA TYR A 26 11.33 -11.07 -4.97
C TYR A 26 12.79 -10.85 -4.64
N ASN A 27 13.32 -9.69 -5.04
CA ASN A 27 14.49 -9.08 -4.45
C ASN A 27 14.01 -7.98 -3.49
N LEU A 28 14.04 -8.27 -2.19
CA LEU A 28 13.44 -7.43 -1.15
C LEU A 28 14.29 -6.18 -0.79
N ILE A 29 15.56 -6.12 -1.20
CA ILE A 29 16.38 -4.91 -1.04
C ILE A 29 16.07 -3.91 -2.15
N THR A 30 15.91 -4.37 -3.39
CA THR A 30 15.50 -3.48 -4.50
C THR A 30 14.01 -3.19 -4.53
N GLY A 31 13.20 -4.03 -3.85
CA GLY A 31 11.74 -3.98 -3.90
C GLY A 31 11.15 -4.54 -5.20
N ILE A 32 11.97 -5.11 -6.09
CA ILE A 32 11.54 -5.62 -7.40
C ILE A 32 11.04 -7.06 -7.26
N SER A 33 9.92 -7.36 -7.93
CA SER A 33 9.41 -8.71 -8.13
C SER A 33 9.58 -9.14 -9.59
N TYR A 34 9.84 -10.42 -9.77
CA TYR A 34 10.09 -11.05 -11.06
C TYR A 34 9.11 -12.20 -11.26
N TYR A 35 8.52 -12.26 -12.43
CA TYR A 35 7.64 -13.33 -12.84
C TYR A 35 8.33 -14.24 -13.83
N PHE A 36 8.31 -15.54 -13.57
CA PHE A 36 8.91 -16.55 -14.40
C PHE A 36 7.84 -17.57 -14.81
N GLU A 37 7.91 -18.02 -16.06
CA GLU A 37 7.05 -19.08 -16.63
C GLU A 37 7.87 -20.25 -17.16
N ASP A 38 7.19 -21.37 -17.34
CA ASP A 38 7.70 -22.59 -17.97
C ASP A 38 9.04 -23.04 -17.34
N PHE A 39 10.03 -23.25 -18.17
CA PHE A 39 11.36 -23.66 -17.78
C PHE A 39 12.00 -22.78 -16.70
N SER A 40 11.95 -21.46 -16.87
CA SER A 40 12.54 -20.52 -15.91
C SER A 40 11.84 -20.58 -14.54
N ALA A 41 10.54 -20.79 -14.52
CA ALA A 41 9.77 -20.97 -13.28
C ALA A 41 10.21 -22.22 -12.52
N MET A 42 10.51 -23.32 -13.23
CA MET A 42 10.96 -24.56 -12.61
C MET A 42 12.37 -24.41 -12.01
N VAL A 43 13.30 -23.76 -12.72
CA VAL A 43 14.63 -23.46 -12.19
C VAL A 43 14.51 -22.63 -10.90
N ILE A 44 13.77 -21.52 -10.92
CA ILE A 44 13.57 -20.70 -9.72
C ILE A 44 12.87 -21.50 -8.61
N GLY A 45 11.96 -22.41 -8.96
CA GLY A 45 11.32 -23.34 -8.01
C GLY A 45 12.34 -24.20 -7.25
N GLU A 46 13.38 -24.71 -7.94
CA GLU A 46 14.47 -25.43 -7.27
C GLU A 46 15.27 -24.52 -6.34
N LEU A 47 15.56 -23.28 -6.77
CA LEU A 47 16.26 -22.30 -5.92
C LEU A 47 15.49 -22.00 -4.63
N LEU A 48 14.15 -21.94 -4.70
CA LEU A 48 13.30 -21.67 -3.55
C LEU A 48 13.30 -22.81 -2.50
N ARG A 49 13.67 -24.03 -2.89
CA ARG A 49 13.83 -25.17 -1.98
C ARG A 49 15.10 -25.10 -1.15
N VAL A 50 16.12 -24.38 -1.65
CA VAL A 50 17.35 -24.15 -0.91
C VAL A 50 17.10 -23.15 0.21
N PRO A 51 17.55 -23.40 1.46
CA PRO A 51 17.44 -22.42 2.53
C PRO A 51 18.12 -21.08 2.17
N ARG A 52 17.66 -19.98 2.76
CA ARG A 52 18.38 -18.71 2.63
C ARG A 52 19.81 -18.86 3.11
N ASN A 53 20.73 -18.24 2.40
CA ASN A 53 22.18 -18.38 2.56
C ASN A 53 22.71 -19.81 2.29
N GLY A 54 21.88 -20.70 1.75
CA GLY A 54 22.26 -22.05 1.35
C GLY A 54 22.96 -22.08 0.01
N GLU A 55 23.80 -23.09 -0.19
CA GLU A 55 24.56 -23.36 -1.40
C GLU A 55 23.66 -23.94 -2.50
N ILE A 56 23.76 -23.42 -3.70
CA ILE A 56 23.06 -23.86 -4.91
C ILE A 56 24.14 -24.39 -5.86
N ARG A 57 24.10 -25.68 -6.15
CA ARG A 57 24.96 -26.28 -7.16
C ARG A 57 24.21 -26.40 -8.48
N MET A 58 24.70 -25.76 -9.53
CA MET A 58 24.06 -25.85 -10.84
C MET A 58 23.93 -27.29 -11.35
N GLN A 59 24.86 -28.17 -10.99
CA GLN A 59 24.80 -29.60 -11.32
C GLN A 59 23.57 -30.29 -10.72
N ASP A 60 23.20 -29.95 -9.48
CA ASP A 60 22.02 -30.52 -8.83
C ASP A 60 20.73 -30.04 -9.51
N VAL A 61 20.67 -28.75 -9.88
CA VAL A 61 19.55 -28.18 -10.65
C VAL A 61 19.47 -28.80 -12.06
N SER A 62 20.62 -28.96 -12.73
CA SER A 62 20.73 -29.64 -14.02
C SER A 62 20.19 -31.07 -13.97
N ALA A 63 20.59 -31.84 -12.96
CA ALA A 63 20.17 -33.21 -12.79
C ALA A 63 18.67 -33.31 -12.43
N SER A 64 18.18 -32.46 -11.52
CA SER A 64 16.76 -32.45 -11.07
C SER A 64 15.79 -32.14 -12.22
N LEU A 65 16.16 -31.22 -13.11
CA LEU A 65 15.29 -30.74 -14.18
C LEU A 65 15.62 -31.34 -15.55
N ASN A 66 16.67 -32.18 -15.64
CA ASN A 66 17.20 -32.74 -16.88
C ASN A 66 17.56 -31.67 -17.94
N ILE A 67 18.30 -30.64 -17.50
CA ILE A 67 18.68 -29.47 -18.29
C ILE A 67 20.20 -29.42 -18.43
N SER A 68 20.70 -29.04 -19.60
CA SER A 68 22.16 -28.94 -19.82
C SER A 68 22.77 -27.76 -19.01
N MET A 69 23.99 -27.94 -18.53
CA MET A 69 24.78 -26.89 -17.88
C MET A 69 24.99 -25.67 -18.79
N GLU A 70 25.11 -25.88 -20.11
CA GLU A 70 25.24 -24.82 -21.10
C GLU A 70 24.05 -23.89 -21.15
N SER A 71 22.82 -24.43 -20.93
CA SER A 71 21.60 -23.65 -20.86
C SER A 71 21.42 -22.93 -19.52
N LEU A 72 21.88 -23.53 -18.42
CA LEU A 72 21.77 -22.95 -17.07
C LEU A 72 22.77 -21.82 -16.82
N SER A 73 24.01 -21.93 -17.30
CA SER A 73 25.09 -20.98 -16.99
C SER A 73 24.76 -19.52 -17.35
N PRO A 74 24.22 -19.19 -18.54
CA PRO A 74 23.80 -17.81 -18.85
C PRO A 74 22.67 -17.32 -17.96
N PHE A 75 21.73 -18.20 -17.62
CA PHE A 75 20.60 -17.86 -16.76
C PHE A 75 21.03 -17.54 -15.33
N PHE A 76 21.91 -18.35 -14.74
CA PHE A 76 22.48 -18.08 -13.42
C PHE A 76 23.31 -16.78 -13.39
N THR A 77 24.05 -16.50 -14.46
CA THR A 77 24.77 -15.22 -14.60
C THR A 77 23.80 -14.03 -14.57
N GLN A 78 22.67 -14.13 -15.27
CA GLN A 78 21.64 -13.10 -15.26
C GLN A 78 20.99 -12.97 -13.87
N LEU A 79 20.70 -14.08 -13.20
CA LEU A 79 20.13 -14.06 -11.84
C LEU A 79 21.09 -13.40 -10.83
N ASP A 80 22.41 -13.62 -10.95
CA ASP A 80 23.42 -12.97 -10.11
C ASP A 80 23.45 -11.44 -10.33
N GLN A 81 23.38 -11.00 -11.59
CA GLN A 81 23.30 -9.58 -11.94
C GLN A 81 22.04 -8.91 -11.35
N LEU A 82 20.93 -9.64 -11.28
CA LEU A 82 19.65 -9.17 -10.69
C LEU A 82 19.65 -9.27 -9.16
N GLY A 83 20.69 -9.85 -8.54
CA GLY A 83 20.76 -10.09 -7.10
C GLY A 83 19.76 -11.14 -6.60
N LEU A 84 19.34 -12.05 -7.48
CA LEU A 84 18.42 -13.15 -7.16
C LEU A 84 19.15 -14.44 -6.74
N VAL A 85 20.42 -14.56 -7.12
CA VAL A 85 21.41 -15.48 -6.55
C VAL A 85 22.69 -14.68 -6.26
N SER A 86 23.65 -15.28 -5.57
CA SER A 86 24.97 -14.69 -5.33
C SER A 86 26.05 -15.69 -5.70
N SER A 87 27.04 -15.27 -6.49
CA SER A 87 28.22 -16.07 -6.84
C SER A 87 29.22 -16.21 -5.68
N THR A 88 28.97 -15.53 -4.54
CA THR A 88 29.78 -15.59 -3.32
C THR A 88 28.89 -15.83 -2.10
N PRO A 89 29.40 -16.47 -1.02
CA PRO A 89 28.65 -16.64 0.23
C PRO A 89 28.15 -15.30 0.78
N VAL A 90 26.87 -15.24 1.17
CA VAL A 90 26.24 -14.01 1.63
C VAL A 90 26.58 -13.77 3.11
N THR A 91 27.45 -12.78 3.36
CA THR A 91 27.84 -12.29 4.68
C THR A 91 27.12 -10.98 5.02
N GLU A 92 27.13 -10.56 6.28
CA GLU A 92 26.57 -9.24 6.69
C GLU A 92 27.20 -8.09 5.88
N ASN A 93 28.52 -8.13 5.67
CA ASN A 93 29.22 -7.11 4.86
C ASN A 93 28.67 -7.04 3.43
N ILE A 94 28.42 -8.18 2.78
CA ILE A 94 27.85 -8.22 1.43
C ILE A 94 26.43 -7.64 1.42
N VAL A 95 25.63 -7.93 2.43
CA VAL A 95 24.29 -7.33 2.59
C VAL A 95 24.39 -5.81 2.71
N ASP A 96 25.28 -5.30 3.56
CA ASP A 96 25.45 -3.87 3.80
C ASP A 96 26.02 -3.15 2.56
N GLU A 97 26.97 -3.75 1.85
CA GLU A 97 27.48 -3.23 0.58
C GLU A 97 26.39 -3.19 -0.50
N TYR A 98 25.57 -4.24 -0.59
CA TYR A 98 24.49 -4.29 -1.56
C TYR A 98 23.41 -3.24 -1.24
N ARG A 99 23.02 -3.08 0.03
CA ARG A 99 22.10 -2.03 0.50
C ARG A 99 22.63 -0.63 0.16
N THR A 100 23.91 -0.36 0.46
CA THR A 100 24.54 0.93 0.18
C THR A 100 24.46 1.25 -1.31
N ARG A 101 24.84 0.31 -2.17
CA ARG A 101 24.78 0.47 -3.62
C ARG A 101 23.36 0.73 -4.14
N VAL A 102 22.36 0.01 -3.62
CA VAL A 102 20.96 0.19 -4.00
C VAL A 102 20.42 1.54 -3.53
N SER A 103 20.75 1.96 -2.31
CA SER A 103 20.35 3.27 -1.77
C SER A 103 20.93 4.42 -2.60
N GLU A 104 22.21 4.35 -2.94
CA GLU A 104 22.86 5.36 -3.80
C GLU A 104 22.25 5.40 -5.20
N TYR A 105 22.00 4.23 -5.80
CA TYR A 105 21.36 4.14 -7.11
C TYR A 105 19.97 4.77 -7.09
N ASN A 106 19.14 4.43 -6.12
CA ASN A 106 17.78 4.98 -6.00
C ASN A 106 17.80 6.51 -5.84
N ARG A 107 18.72 7.03 -5.02
CA ARG A 107 18.87 8.48 -4.84
C ARG A 107 19.32 9.19 -6.12
N LEU A 108 20.27 8.63 -6.86
CA LEU A 108 20.77 9.20 -8.11
C LEU A 108 19.71 9.19 -9.21
N GLN A 109 18.97 8.10 -9.33
CA GLN A 109 17.88 8.00 -10.30
C GLN A 109 16.81 9.07 -10.08
N GLN A 110 16.43 9.33 -8.85
CA GLN A 110 15.43 10.33 -8.51
C GLN A 110 15.90 11.76 -8.75
N LEU A 111 17.20 12.04 -8.54
CA LEU A 111 17.78 13.37 -8.79
C LEU A 111 17.94 13.66 -10.29
N SER A 112 18.11 12.64 -11.12
CA SER A 112 18.39 12.76 -12.56
C SER A 112 17.15 12.78 -13.45
N THR A 113 15.99 12.36 -12.95
CA THR A 113 14.77 12.21 -13.74
C THR A 113 13.72 13.25 -13.33
N PRO A 114 13.21 14.11 -14.26
CA PRO A 114 12.09 14.99 -13.96
C PRO A 114 10.88 14.20 -13.43
N ARG A 115 10.17 14.74 -12.44
CA ARG A 115 9.03 14.05 -11.78
C ARG A 115 7.96 13.59 -12.78
N SER A 116 7.68 14.38 -13.81
CA SER A 116 6.70 14.09 -14.85
C SER A 116 7.10 12.95 -15.80
N THR A 117 8.39 12.56 -15.81
CA THR A 117 8.95 11.52 -16.67
C THR A 117 9.55 10.36 -15.87
N GLN A 118 9.43 10.39 -14.54
CA GLN A 118 9.84 9.25 -13.71
C GLN A 118 8.95 8.06 -14.08
N GLU A 119 9.55 7.04 -14.66
CA GLU A 119 8.95 5.71 -14.67
C GLU A 119 8.59 5.36 -13.23
N LYS A 120 7.44 4.71 -13.05
CA LYS A 120 7.02 4.21 -11.74
C LYS A 120 8.18 3.49 -11.10
N LEU A 121 8.55 3.93 -9.90
CA LEU A 121 9.65 3.29 -9.19
C LEU A 121 9.32 1.82 -8.93
N PRO A 122 10.34 0.95 -8.87
CA PRO A 122 10.16 -0.50 -8.78
C PRO A 122 9.41 -0.98 -7.51
N TYR A 123 9.01 -0.08 -6.63
CA TYR A 123 8.26 -0.36 -5.39
C TYR A 123 6.74 -0.40 -5.57
N GLU A 124 6.22 0.09 -6.70
CA GLU A 124 4.80 -0.04 -7.00
C GLU A 124 4.48 -1.48 -7.38
N THR A 125 3.20 -1.88 -7.19
CA THR A 125 2.71 -3.21 -7.56
C THR A 125 3.19 -3.53 -8.96
N SER A 126 4.15 -4.44 -9.06
CA SER A 126 4.74 -4.77 -10.33
C SER A 126 3.77 -5.61 -11.14
N ASN A 127 3.87 -5.55 -12.45
CA ASN A 127 3.13 -6.43 -13.34
C ASN A 127 3.40 -7.92 -13.02
N ALA A 128 4.54 -8.24 -12.40
CA ALA A 128 4.91 -9.59 -12.03
C ALA A 128 3.93 -10.24 -11.04
N GLU A 129 3.49 -9.50 -9.99
CA GLU A 129 2.47 -10.01 -9.04
C GLU A 129 1.13 -10.24 -9.73
N MET A 130 0.73 -9.33 -10.62
CA MET A 130 -0.51 -9.46 -11.38
C MET A 130 -0.43 -10.66 -12.34
N LEU A 131 0.64 -10.79 -13.11
CA LEU A 131 0.84 -11.92 -14.03
C LEU A 131 0.82 -13.26 -13.29
N TYR A 132 1.50 -13.35 -12.13
CA TYR A 132 1.46 -14.56 -11.32
C TYR A 132 0.04 -14.85 -10.82
N THR A 133 -0.67 -13.85 -10.32
CA THR A 133 -2.04 -13.98 -9.80
C THR A 133 -3.01 -14.42 -10.90
N ASP A 134 -2.92 -13.83 -12.08
CA ASP A 134 -3.77 -14.18 -13.23
C ASP A 134 -3.51 -15.62 -13.70
N LYS A 135 -2.25 -16.06 -13.66
CA LYS A 135 -1.86 -17.42 -14.07
C LYS A 135 -2.27 -18.49 -13.07
N VAL A 136 -2.06 -18.22 -11.78
CA VAL A 136 -2.21 -19.22 -10.72
C VAL A 136 -3.61 -19.19 -10.10
N GLY A 137 -4.20 -18.02 -9.96
CA GLY A 137 -5.45 -17.81 -9.22
C GLY A 137 -5.26 -17.90 -7.70
N GLY A 138 -6.38 -17.99 -6.98
CA GLY A 138 -6.39 -18.13 -5.52
C GLY A 138 -6.25 -16.82 -4.76
N ILE A 139 -6.02 -16.92 -3.44
CA ILE A 139 -5.85 -15.77 -2.54
C ILE A 139 -4.36 -15.42 -2.47
N THR A 140 -3.93 -14.44 -3.25
CA THR A 140 -2.50 -14.12 -3.39
C THR A 140 -2.04 -12.99 -2.46
N SER A 141 -2.97 -12.15 -1.97
CA SER A 141 -2.62 -11.02 -1.10
C SER A 141 -3.62 -10.86 0.04
N VAL A 142 -3.12 -10.61 1.25
CA VAL A 142 -3.97 -10.35 2.41
C VAL A 142 -3.44 -9.16 3.21
N MET A 143 -4.34 -8.29 3.65
CA MET A 143 -4.06 -7.24 4.61
C MET A 143 -4.50 -7.70 6.00
N PHE A 144 -3.60 -7.65 6.98
CA PHE A 144 -3.94 -7.84 8.38
C PHE A 144 -4.03 -6.49 9.09
N GLU A 145 -5.20 -6.12 9.56
CA GLU A 145 -5.35 -5.10 10.60
C GLU A 145 -5.04 -5.76 11.94
N LEU A 146 -3.78 -5.64 12.41
CA LEU A 146 -3.33 -6.39 13.59
C LEU A 146 -4.01 -5.94 14.88
N THR A 147 -4.28 -4.65 15.00
CA THR A 147 -4.92 -4.00 16.15
C THR A 147 -5.52 -2.67 15.73
N TYR A 148 -6.49 -2.15 16.47
CA TYR A 148 -6.95 -0.77 16.30
C TYR A 148 -6.25 0.23 17.25
N ASN A 149 -5.36 -0.24 18.11
CA ASN A 149 -4.53 0.63 18.93
C ASN A 149 -3.52 1.39 18.06
N CYS A 150 -3.35 2.68 18.35
CA CYS A 150 -2.42 3.55 17.65
C CYS A 150 -1.84 4.59 18.62
N SER A 151 -0.58 4.96 18.42
CA SER A 151 0.07 6.05 19.16
C SER A 151 -0.39 7.44 18.71
N GLU A 152 -1.08 7.55 17.57
CA GLU A 152 -1.63 8.78 17.01
C GLU A 152 -3.16 8.79 17.06
N LYS A 153 -3.73 10.01 16.94
CA LYS A 153 -5.18 10.26 16.95
C LYS A 153 -5.57 11.15 15.75
N CYS A 154 -5.17 10.72 14.55
CA CYS A 154 -5.31 11.51 13.33
C CYS A 154 -6.75 11.97 13.09
N ILE A 155 -6.90 13.27 12.72
CA ILE A 155 -8.21 13.91 12.53
C ILE A 155 -9.06 13.30 11.40
N HIS A 156 -8.40 12.63 10.43
CA HIS A 156 -9.03 12.00 9.26
C HIS A 156 -9.10 10.48 9.37
N CYS A 157 -8.74 9.90 10.52
CA CYS A 157 -8.66 8.46 10.65
C CYS A 157 -10.03 7.82 10.44
N TYR A 158 -10.12 6.91 9.48
CA TYR A 158 -11.34 6.15 9.19
C TYR A 158 -11.52 4.95 10.12
N ASN A 159 -10.47 4.59 10.85
CA ASN A 159 -10.41 3.36 11.61
C ASN A 159 -11.30 3.41 12.86
N ILE A 160 -11.78 2.24 13.25
CA ILE A 160 -12.69 2.08 14.39
C ILE A 160 -11.97 2.44 15.69
N GLY A 161 -12.60 3.29 16.50
CA GLY A 161 -12.07 3.72 17.80
C GLY A 161 -11.07 4.88 17.76
N ALA A 162 -10.61 5.32 16.58
CA ALA A 162 -9.69 6.46 16.46
C ALA A 162 -10.27 7.78 17.02
N THR A 163 -11.58 7.93 17.00
CA THR A 163 -12.31 9.14 17.47
C THR A 163 -12.87 9.01 18.89
N ARG A 164 -12.67 7.88 19.58
CA ARG A 164 -13.28 7.63 20.89
C ARG A 164 -12.47 8.22 22.04
N ASN A 165 -13.20 8.78 23.01
CA ASN A 165 -12.66 9.05 24.34
C ASN A 165 -12.32 7.72 25.03
N ASP A 166 -11.23 7.68 25.79
CA ASP A 166 -10.71 6.50 26.50
C ASP A 166 -11.74 5.80 27.41
N ASN A 167 -12.93 6.40 27.62
CA ASN A 167 -14.00 5.90 28.46
C ASN A 167 -15.17 5.23 27.70
N GLU A 168 -15.21 5.28 26.37
CA GLU A 168 -16.26 4.60 25.59
C GLU A 168 -15.78 3.21 25.14
N LYS A 169 -16.33 2.18 25.77
CA LYS A 169 -16.11 0.79 25.35
C LYS A 169 -16.63 0.61 23.92
N SER A 170 -15.78 -0.01 23.08
CA SER A 170 -16.15 -0.38 21.73
C SER A 170 -17.50 -1.11 21.69
N THR A 171 -18.43 -0.63 20.86
CA THR A 171 -19.74 -1.29 20.61
C THR A 171 -19.57 -2.63 19.88
N ARG A 172 -18.39 -2.91 19.33
CA ARG A 172 -18.05 -4.19 18.66
C ARG A 172 -17.77 -5.33 19.63
N GLY A 173 -18.45 -5.38 20.76
CA GLY A 173 -18.50 -6.55 21.62
C GLY A 173 -17.13 -7.02 22.16
N ASN A 174 -17.13 -7.79 23.22
CA ASN A 174 -16.01 -8.41 23.92
C ASN A 174 -15.24 -9.47 23.07
N ARG A 175 -15.10 -9.31 21.75
CA ARG A 175 -14.31 -10.25 20.95
C ARG A 175 -12.84 -9.97 21.17
N SER A 176 -12.13 -10.97 21.68
CA SER A 176 -10.66 -10.90 21.82
C SER A 176 -10.00 -10.83 20.46
N GLU A 177 -8.95 -10.04 20.31
CA GLU A 177 -8.11 -10.03 19.12
C GLU A 177 -7.50 -11.42 18.86
N LEU A 178 -7.04 -11.65 17.63
CA LEU A 178 -6.31 -12.86 17.22
C LEU A 178 -5.02 -13.01 18.04
N THR A 179 -4.76 -14.24 18.47
CA THR A 179 -3.51 -14.64 19.12
C THR A 179 -2.42 -14.96 18.08
N LEU A 180 -1.18 -15.14 18.53
CA LEU A 180 -0.09 -15.55 17.62
C LEU A 180 -0.38 -16.90 16.95
N ASP A 181 -0.96 -17.85 17.66
CA ASP A 181 -1.31 -19.15 17.11
C ASP A 181 -2.43 -19.05 16.06
N ASP A 182 -3.41 -18.17 16.28
CA ASP A 182 -4.43 -17.86 15.27
C ASP A 182 -3.77 -17.31 14.00
N TYR A 183 -2.85 -16.33 14.12
CA TYR A 183 -2.15 -15.78 12.95
C TYR A 183 -1.35 -16.82 12.20
N LYS A 184 -0.60 -17.68 12.90
CA LYS A 184 0.18 -18.76 12.27
C LYS A 184 -0.72 -19.71 11.49
N ARG A 185 -1.79 -20.18 12.10
CA ARG A 185 -2.77 -21.05 11.45
C ARG A 185 -3.39 -20.40 10.20
N ILE A 186 -3.87 -19.17 10.34
CA ILE A 186 -4.47 -18.42 9.23
C ILE A 186 -3.46 -18.19 8.09
N ILE A 187 -2.21 -17.86 8.41
CA ILE A 187 -1.15 -17.68 7.41
C ILE A 187 -0.87 -19.02 6.69
N ASP A 188 -0.87 -20.14 7.42
CA ASP A 188 -0.69 -21.47 6.82
C ASP A 188 -1.82 -21.82 5.86
N GLU A 189 -3.07 -21.61 6.27
CA GLU A 189 -4.25 -21.85 5.43
C GLU A 189 -4.24 -20.95 4.19
N LEU A 190 -3.91 -19.66 4.35
CA LEU A 190 -3.76 -18.72 3.22
C LEU A 190 -2.61 -19.12 2.28
N TYR A 191 -1.51 -19.62 2.86
CA TYR A 191 -0.40 -20.13 2.06
C TYR A 191 -0.84 -21.27 1.16
N GLU A 192 -1.63 -22.22 1.66
CA GLU A 192 -2.21 -23.28 0.84
C GLU A 192 -3.14 -22.73 -0.26
N GLN A 193 -3.83 -21.61 -0.02
CA GLN A 193 -4.71 -20.96 -1.00
C GLN A 193 -3.98 -20.06 -2.02
N GLY A 194 -2.65 -19.96 -1.96
CA GLY A 194 -1.88 -19.22 -2.97
C GLY A 194 -1.19 -17.95 -2.48
N LEU A 195 -1.20 -17.65 -1.18
CA LEU A 195 -0.65 -16.41 -0.61
C LEU A 195 0.81 -16.19 -1.02
N ILE A 196 1.12 -15.02 -1.54
CA ILE A 196 2.47 -14.56 -1.86
C ILE A 196 2.89 -13.34 -1.04
N LYS A 197 1.90 -12.56 -0.59
CA LYS A 197 2.16 -11.28 0.08
C LYS A 197 1.16 -10.98 1.19
N VAL A 198 1.66 -10.38 2.26
CA VAL A 198 0.88 -9.88 3.39
C VAL A 198 1.16 -8.38 3.59
N CYS A 199 0.14 -7.57 3.87
CA CYS A 199 0.30 -6.21 4.38
C CYS A 199 -0.08 -6.17 5.86
N LEU A 200 0.85 -5.74 6.72
CA LEU A 200 0.63 -5.55 8.14
C LEU A 200 0.25 -4.09 8.41
N THR A 201 -0.92 -3.87 8.99
CA THR A 201 -1.49 -2.53 9.24
C THR A 201 -2.42 -2.56 10.46
N GLY A 202 -3.38 -1.63 10.51
CA GLY A 202 -4.40 -1.50 11.57
C GLY A 202 -4.47 -0.08 12.09
N GLY A 203 -4.50 0.13 13.41
CA GLY A 203 -4.19 1.42 14.00
C GLY A 203 -2.71 1.72 13.75
N ASP A 204 -1.83 1.02 14.45
CA ASP A 204 -0.43 0.88 14.06
C ASP A 204 0.04 -0.55 14.40
N PRO A 205 0.62 -1.31 13.46
CA PRO A 205 0.96 -2.72 13.68
C PRO A 205 1.97 -2.91 14.82
N PHE A 206 2.86 -1.95 15.05
CA PHE A 206 3.85 -2.01 16.14
C PHE A 206 3.27 -1.67 17.53
N SER A 207 1.98 -1.31 17.60
CA SER A 207 1.24 -1.24 18.86
C SER A 207 0.81 -2.64 19.37
N LYS A 208 0.90 -3.68 18.52
CA LYS A 208 0.62 -5.08 18.91
C LYS A 208 1.92 -5.79 19.31
N PRO A 209 2.07 -6.29 20.55
CA PRO A 209 3.34 -6.89 21.02
C PRO A 209 3.86 -8.04 20.16
N ILE A 210 2.96 -8.90 19.65
CA ILE A 210 3.31 -10.09 18.85
C ILE A 210 3.65 -9.79 17.37
N VAL A 211 3.71 -8.52 16.95
CA VAL A 211 4.00 -8.16 15.56
C VAL A 211 5.34 -8.72 15.08
N TRP A 212 6.34 -8.77 15.97
CA TRP A 212 7.67 -9.27 15.62
C TRP A 212 7.68 -10.78 15.38
N ASP A 213 6.90 -11.53 16.15
CA ASP A 213 6.74 -12.99 15.97
C ASP A 213 5.99 -13.30 14.66
N ILE A 214 5.01 -12.46 14.28
CA ILE A 214 4.31 -12.56 12.99
C ILE A 214 5.29 -12.27 11.85
N ILE A 215 6.09 -11.20 11.93
CA ILE A 215 7.10 -10.84 10.92
C ILE A 215 8.12 -11.97 10.75
N GLU A 216 8.63 -12.50 11.84
CA GLU A 216 9.57 -13.63 11.82
C GLU A 216 8.93 -14.87 11.16
N TYR A 217 7.67 -15.15 11.46
CA TYR A 217 6.95 -16.27 10.86
C TYR A 217 6.78 -16.11 9.34
N LEU A 218 6.38 -14.93 8.87
CA LEU A 218 6.27 -14.61 7.44
C LEU A 218 7.64 -14.73 6.74
N TYR A 219 8.68 -14.17 7.36
CA TYR A 219 10.04 -14.25 6.83
C TYR A 219 10.48 -15.71 6.69
N ASN A 220 10.32 -16.53 7.73
CA ASN A 220 10.73 -17.93 7.72
C ASN A 220 9.95 -18.77 6.70
N LYS A 221 8.67 -18.46 6.46
CA LYS A 221 7.86 -19.10 5.41
C LYS A 221 8.18 -18.61 3.99
N GLY A 222 8.99 -17.57 3.82
CA GLY A 222 9.32 -17.00 2.51
C GLY A 222 8.17 -16.20 1.89
N ILE A 223 7.25 -15.68 2.69
CA ILE A 223 6.15 -14.81 2.27
C ILE A 223 6.63 -13.36 2.30
N ALA A 224 6.46 -12.63 1.21
CA ALA A 224 6.76 -11.19 1.17
C ALA A 224 5.78 -10.43 2.08
N PHE A 225 6.25 -9.36 2.72
CA PHE A 225 5.37 -8.54 3.54
C PHE A 225 5.63 -7.06 3.39
N ASP A 226 4.54 -6.30 3.44
CA ASP A 226 4.51 -4.84 3.53
C ASP A 226 4.13 -4.43 4.95
N VAL A 227 4.53 -3.23 5.35
CA VAL A 227 4.15 -2.64 6.64
C VAL A 227 3.63 -1.23 6.40
N TYR A 228 2.43 -0.90 6.92
CA TYR A 228 1.91 0.46 6.95
C TYR A 228 1.86 0.95 8.39
N THR A 229 2.61 2.02 8.68
CA THR A 229 2.84 2.52 10.05
C THR A 229 2.98 4.04 10.08
N ASN A 230 2.76 4.62 11.25
CA ASN A 230 3.14 6.01 11.53
C ASN A 230 4.65 6.15 11.91
N GLY A 231 5.36 5.05 12.04
CA GLY A 231 6.78 4.98 12.34
C GLY A 231 7.13 5.03 13.84
N GLN A 232 6.27 5.55 14.72
CA GLN A 232 6.64 5.77 16.13
C GLN A 232 7.00 4.47 16.89
N GLY A 233 6.34 3.36 16.54
CA GLY A 233 6.64 2.04 17.12
C GLY A 233 7.97 1.43 16.67
N LEU A 234 8.62 2.01 15.65
CA LEU A 234 9.90 1.58 15.09
C LEU A 234 11.12 2.32 15.65
N ILE A 235 10.94 3.32 16.51
CA ILE A 235 12.05 4.04 17.14
C ILE A 235 13.01 3.03 17.80
N ASN A 236 14.30 3.10 17.44
CA ASN A 236 15.36 2.16 17.84
C ASN A 236 15.16 0.70 17.38
N LYS A 237 14.26 0.44 16.40
CA LYS A 237 13.97 -0.91 15.90
C LYS A 237 14.06 -1.01 14.37
N THR A 238 14.46 0.04 13.69
CA THR A 238 14.57 0.12 12.22
C THR A 238 15.51 -0.93 11.66
N LYS A 239 16.69 -1.14 12.26
CA LYS A 239 17.63 -2.20 11.89
C LYS A 239 17.03 -3.60 12.10
N LYS A 240 16.26 -3.81 13.18
CA LYS A 240 15.56 -5.08 13.41
C LYS A 240 14.56 -5.35 12.27
N LEU A 241 13.77 -4.35 11.86
CA LEU A 241 12.83 -4.50 10.75
C LEU A 241 13.57 -4.76 9.43
N ALA A 242 14.62 -3.98 9.13
CA ALA A 242 15.41 -4.13 7.92
C ALA A 242 16.01 -5.53 7.75
N ASN A 243 16.36 -6.22 8.85
CA ASN A 243 16.90 -7.57 8.82
C ASN A 243 15.88 -8.65 8.45
N TYR A 244 14.58 -8.34 8.50
CA TYR A 244 13.51 -9.20 7.97
C TYR A 244 13.14 -8.87 6.52
N TYR A 245 13.79 -7.87 5.92
CA TYR A 245 13.60 -7.47 4.52
C TYR A 245 12.12 -7.25 4.16
N PRO A 246 11.43 -6.26 4.77
CA PRO A 246 10.09 -5.89 4.30
C PRO A 246 10.16 -5.50 2.83
N ARG A 247 9.19 -5.97 2.02
CA ARG A 247 9.10 -5.61 0.60
C ARG A 247 8.85 -4.10 0.45
N LEU A 248 8.06 -3.53 1.35
CA LEU A 248 7.71 -2.12 1.36
C LEU A 248 7.34 -1.65 2.78
N VAL A 249 7.80 -0.47 3.16
CA VAL A 249 7.32 0.22 4.36
C VAL A 249 6.63 1.52 3.95
N GLY A 250 5.32 1.62 4.20
CA GLY A 250 4.55 2.84 4.01
C GLY A 250 4.50 3.63 5.31
N ILE A 251 5.11 4.83 5.31
CA ILE A 251 5.13 5.73 6.47
C ILE A 251 4.19 6.89 6.24
N SER A 252 3.32 7.18 7.20
CA SER A 252 2.40 8.31 7.15
C SER A 252 3.12 9.62 7.46
N ILE A 253 3.24 10.51 6.46
CA ILE A 253 3.79 11.86 6.59
C ILE A 253 2.82 12.83 5.89
N TYR A 254 2.22 13.75 6.64
CA TYR A 254 1.14 14.60 6.12
C TYR A 254 1.60 15.98 5.67
N SER A 255 2.83 16.39 5.98
CA SER A 255 3.40 17.68 5.62
C SER A 255 4.92 17.67 5.78
N GLY A 256 5.62 18.54 5.05
CA GLY A 256 7.02 18.89 5.34
C GLY A 256 7.18 19.83 6.54
N ILE A 257 6.06 20.42 7.03
CA ILE A 257 6.05 21.32 8.19
C ILE A 257 5.63 20.54 9.42
N PRO A 258 6.50 20.43 10.46
CA PRO A 258 6.23 19.67 11.68
C PRO A 258 4.88 20.02 12.34
N GLU A 259 4.57 21.30 12.47
CA GLU A 259 3.37 21.77 13.15
C GLU A 259 2.09 21.35 12.43
N VAL A 260 2.11 21.30 11.08
CA VAL A 260 0.96 20.86 10.27
C VAL A 260 0.76 19.36 10.42
N HIS A 261 1.84 18.58 10.38
CA HIS A 261 1.78 17.14 10.60
C HIS A 261 1.27 16.81 12.00
N ASP A 262 1.85 17.45 13.03
CA ASP A 262 1.49 17.24 14.43
C ASP A 262 0.03 17.63 14.72
N TYR A 263 -0.47 18.69 14.06
CA TYR A 263 -1.89 19.06 14.10
C TYR A 263 -2.78 17.95 13.55
N ILE A 264 -2.40 17.35 12.41
CA ILE A 264 -3.17 16.28 11.76
C ILE A 264 -3.15 15.00 12.62
N THR A 265 -2.00 14.62 13.14
CA THR A 265 -1.84 13.43 13.99
C THR A 265 -2.34 13.64 15.43
N ARG A 266 -2.51 14.91 15.84
CA ARG A 266 -2.86 15.33 17.22
C ARG A 266 -1.82 14.92 18.26
N ILE A 267 -0.59 14.70 17.84
CA ILE A 267 0.54 14.32 18.71
C ILE A 267 1.71 15.25 18.43
N LYS A 268 2.06 16.08 19.42
CA LYS A 268 3.22 16.96 19.33
C LYS A 268 4.51 16.17 19.23
N GLY A 269 5.37 16.53 18.25
CA GLY A 269 6.64 15.86 17.97
C GLY A 269 6.48 14.53 17.23
N SER A 270 5.31 14.22 16.68
CA SER A 270 5.11 13.03 15.86
C SER A 270 5.89 13.11 14.54
N TRP A 271 5.97 14.31 13.95
CA TRP A 271 6.75 14.54 12.74
C TRP A 271 8.21 14.16 12.90
N ASP A 272 8.86 14.66 13.94
CA ASP A 272 10.28 14.37 14.21
C ASP A 272 10.53 12.87 14.35
N LYS A 273 9.65 12.17 15.05
CA LYS A 273 9.77 10.73 15.30
C LYS A 273 9.61 9.93 14.00
N SER A 274 8.56 10.22 13.23
CA SER A 274 8.28 9.55 11.96
C SER A 274 9.37 9.82 10.93
N MET A 275 9.87 11.07 10.86
CA MET A 275 10.97 11.45 9.97
C MET A 275 12.30 10.80 10.35
N ASN A 276 12.62 10.68 11.64
CA ASN A 276 13.82 9.97 12.08
C ASN A 276 13.79 8.51 11.65
N VAL A 277 12.64 7.83 11.83
CA VAL A 277 12.46 6.44 11.37
C VAL A 277 12.58 6.35 9.84
N ALA A 278 11.98 7.28 9.09
CA ALA A 278 12.09 7.30 7.64
C ALA A 278 13.54 7.48 7.16
N ARG A 279 14.32 8.37 7.80
CA ARG A 279 15.75 8.55 7.49
C ARG A 279 16.59 7.31 7.81
N GLU A 280 16.35 6.66 8.94
CA GLU A 280 17.04 5.43 9.32
C GLU A 280 16.73 4.28 8.34
N LEU A 281 15.48 4.11 7.93
CA LEU A 281 15.07 3.09 6.96
C LEU A 281 15.64 3.38 5.55
N SER A 282 15.71 4.66 5.16
CA SER A 282 16.36 5.09 3.92
C SER A 282 17.85 4.72 3.92
N ALA A 283 18.56 5.00 5.02
CA ALA A 283 19.97 4.64 5.18
C ALA A 283 20.22 3.12 5.13
N LEU A 284 19.21 2.32 5.50
CA LEU A 284 19.23 0.85 5.42
C LEU A 284 18.72 0.30 4.07
N ALA A 285 18.48 1.17 3.08
CA ALA A 285 17.91 0.83 1.76
C ALA A 285 16.61 0.01 1.85
N VAL A 286 15.77 0.28 2.85
CA VAL A 286 14.45 -0.33 2.93
C VAL A 286 13.52 0.38 1.95
N PRO A 287 12.85 -0.35 1.04
CA PRO A 287 11.88 0.26 0.12
C PRO A 287 10.76 0.96 0.88
N MET A 288 10.49 2.24 0.56
CA MET A 288 9.52 3.06 1.31
C MET A 288 8.57 3.83 0.42
N ASN A 289 7.32 3.95 0.90
CA ASN A 289 6.37 4.97 0.45
C ASN A 289 6.13 5.99 1.56
N LEU A 290 6.13 7.28 1.23
CA LEU A 290 5.61 8.32 2.12
C LEU A 290 4.14 8.57 1.77
N LYS A 291 3.25 8.18 2.68
CA LYS A 291 1.80 8.22 2.49
C LYS A 291 1.22 9.52 3.04
N CYS A 292 0.50 10.27 2.21
CA CYS A 292 -0.09 11.54 2.58
C CYS A 292 -1.54 11.64 2.08
N CYS A 293 -2.48 11.73 3.01
CA CYS A 293 -3.83 12.20 2.68
C CYS A 293 -3.79 13.71 2.51
N VAL A 294 -4.16 14.18 1.31
CA VAL A 294 -4.25 15.61 1.00
C VAL A 294 -5.62 16.13 1.44
N MET A 295 -5.60 17.09 2.33
CA MET A 295 -6.81 17.67 2.92
C MET A 295 -6.60 19.16 3.20
N ARG A 296 -7.66 19.90 3.51
CA ARG A 296 -7.58 21.34 3.75
C ARG A 296 -6.49 21.78 4.73
N PRO A 297 -6.24 21.08 5.86
CA PRO A 297 -5.16 21.46 6.79
C PRO A 297 -3.75 21.45 6.19
N ASN A 298 -3.47 20.59 5.22
CA ASN A 298 -2.14 20.47 4.62
C ASN A 298 -2.08 20.84 3.13
N VAL A 299 -3.15 21.35 2.55
CA VAL A 299 -3.22 21.64 1.10
C VAL A 299 -2.08 22.55 0.62
N LYS A 300 -1.63 23.49 1.47
CA LYS A 300 -0.53 24.40 1.15
C LYS A 300 0.87 23.77 1.26
N THR A 301 1.00 22.59 1.85
CA THR A 301 2.29 22.02 2.28
C THR A 301 2.48 20.53 1.93
N TYR A 302 1.45 19.84 1.44
CA TYR A 302 1.50 18.42 1.13
C TYR A 302 2.59 18.09 0.10
N TYR A 303 2.80 18.94 -0.89
CA TYR A 303 3.79 18.74 -1.94
C TYR A 303 5.22 18.57 -1.39
N MET A 304 5.52 19.13 -0.21
CA MET A 304 6.81 18.96 0.46
C MET A 304 7.08 17.49 0.81
N VAL A 305 6.04 16.66 0.93
CA VAL A 305 6.20 15.22 1.15
C VAL A 305 6.84 14.54 -0.08
N ALA A 306 6.56 15.06 -1.29
CA ALA A 306 7.25 14.58 -2.49
C ALA A 306 8.73 15.00 -2.50
N ASP A 307 9.06 16.19 -1.99
CA ASP A 307 10.47 16.63 -1.87
C ASP A 307 11.22 15.73 -0.88
N ILE A 308 10.63 15.46 0.29
CA ILE A 308 11.18 14.56 1.30
C ILE A 308 11.34 13.15 0.74
N ALA A 309 10.33 12.64 0.02
CA ALA A 309 10.41 11.32 -0.60
C ALA A 309 11.59 11.24 -1.58
N GLN A 310 11.79 12.25 -2.41
CA GLN A 310 12.92 12.35 -3.31
C GLN A 310 14.27 12.33 -2.58
N GLU A 311 14.39 13.09 -1.49
CA GLU A 311 15.59 13.10 -0.65
C GLU A 311 15.91 11.72 -0.06
N LEU A 312 14.88 10.99 0.36
CA LEU A 312 15.01 9.69 1.04
C LEU A 312 15.06 8.49 0.10
N GLY A 313 14.97 8.68 -1.21
CA GLY A 313 14.84 7.55 -2.13
C GLY A 313 13.52 6.78 -1.97
N ALA A 314 12.48 7.44 -1.47
CA ALA A 314 11.15 6.89 -1.25
C ALA A 314 10.16 7.35 -2.33
N VAL A 315 9.02 6.67 -2.45
CA VAL A 315 7.94 7.04 -3.38
C VAL A 315 6.87 7.85 -2.63
N PRO A 316 6.51 9.08 -3.09
CA PRO A 316 5.38 9.78 -2.52
C PRO A 316 4.08 9.12 -2.96
N GLN A 317 3.16 8.91 -2.01
CA GLN A 317 1.84 8.37 -2.29
C GLN A 317 0.78 9.30 -1.70
N PHE A 318 0.06 9.99 -2.59
CA PHE A 318 -0.99 10.93 -2.20
C PHE A 318 -2.37 10.32 -2.37
N GLU A 319 -3.28 10.61 -1.44
CA GLU A 319 -4.70 10.29 -1.53
C GLU A 319 -5.50 11.56 -1.28
N VAL A 320 -6.39 11.89 -2.22
CA VAL A 320 -7.24 13.09 -2.15
C VAL A 320 -8.68 12.75 -1.76
N SER A 321 -9.04 11.46 -1.83
CA SER A 321 -10.37 10.98 -1.45
C SER A 321 -10.37 10.53 0.00
N LEU A 322 -10.91 11.35 0.90
CA LEU A 322 -11.05 10.98 2.30
C LEU A 322 -12.27 10.09 2.50
N THR A 323 -12.04 8.86 2.95
CA THR A 323 -13.08 7.91 3.35
C THR A 323 -13.68 8.34 4.68
N ASP A 324 -15.01 8.25 4.81
CA ASP A 324 -15.70 8.51 6.07
C ASP A 324 -15.32 7.45 7.12
N SER A 325 -15.43 7.79 8.40
CA SER A 325 -15.22 6.83 9.46
C SER A 325 -16.30 5.74 9.44
N ILE A 326 -15.88 4.50 9.68
CA ILE A 326 -16.75 3.33 9.65
C ILE A 326 -17.81 3.37 10.75
N GLU A 327 -17.45 3.90 11.92
CA GLU A 327 -18.34 4.02 13.10
C GLU A 327 -18.54 5.46 13.55
N GLY A 328 -18.07 6.40 12.80
CA GLY A 328 -17.96 7.77 13.25
C GLY A 328 -18.94 8.72 12.63
N ASP A 329 -18.74 9.95 13.00
CA ASP A 329 -19.44 11.09 12.45
C ASP A 329 -18.93 11.35 11.02
N LYS A 330 -19.76 11.03 10.03
CA LYS A 330 -19.48 11.29 8.61
C LYS A 330 -19.26 12.77 8.29
N CYS A 331 -19.54 13.66 9.24
CA CYS A 331 -19.32 15.09 9.07
C CYS A 331 -17.83 15.45 9.05
N VAL A 332 -16.98 14.75 9.80
CA VAL A 332 -15.55 15.13 9.96
C VAL A 332 -14.83 15.13 8.63
N SER A 333 -14.95 14.05 7.85
CA SER A 333 -14.29 13.95 6.53
C SER A 333 -14.76 15.04 5.58
N ARG A 334 -16.04 15.42 5.59
CA ARG A 334 -16.59 16.48 4.73
C ARG A 334 -15.94 17.84 4.99
N PHE A 335 -15.60 18.16 6.25
CA PHE A 335 -14.93 19.42 6.60
C PHE A 335 -13.43 19.42 6.27
N LEU A 336 -12.83 18.25 6.17
CA LEU A 336 -11.42 18.07 5.82
C LEU A 336 -11.19 17.95 4.31
N ARG A 337 -12.20 17.59 3.53
CA ARG A 337 -12.13 17.48 2.07
C ARG A 337 -11.81 18.83 1.44
N LEU A 338 -11.05 18.79 0.37
CA LEU A 338 -10.72 19.96 -0.42
C LEU A 338 -11.99 20.61 -0.99
N THR A 339 -12.01 21.94 -1.04
CA THR A 339 -13.02 22.71 -1.80
C THR A 339 -12.83 22.49 -3.30
N ASP A 340 -13.78 22.93 -4.12
CA ASP A 340 -13.69 22.83 -5.58
C ASP A 340 -12.41 23.50 -6.10
N ASP A 341 -12.12 24.73 -5.66
CA ASP A 341 -10.94 25.50 -6.11
C ASP A 341 -9.64 24.85 -5.63
N GLU A 342 -9.58 24.40 -4.37
CA GLU A 342 -8.42 23.69 -3.83
C GLU A 342 -8.16 22.40 -4.62
N LEU A 343 -9.23 21.65 -4.93
CA LEU A 343 -9.15 20.39 -5.65
C LEU A 343 -8.72 20.58 -7.11
N GLU A 344 -9.27 21.59 -7.82
CA GLU A 344 -8.85 21.91 -9.20
C GLU A 344 -7.35 22.23 -9.28
N ILE A 345 -6.79 22.93 -8.27
CA ILE A 345 -5.35 23.22 -8.20
C ILE A 345 -4.56 21.94 -7.90
N VAL A 346 -4.96 21.16 -6.90
CA VAL A 346 -4.28 19.93 -6.47
C VAL A 346 -4.27 18.88 -7.59
N LEU A 347 -5.33 18.78 -8.38
CA LEU A 347 -5.41 17.91 -9.56
C LEU A 347 -4.43 18.25 -10.69
N ARG A 348 -3.69 19.38 -10.56
CA ARG A 348 -2.59 19.75 -11.48
C ARG A 348 -1.23 19.21 -11.02
N ASP A 349 -1.15 18.55 -9.86
CA ASP A 349 0.06 17.87 -9.41
C ASP A 349 0.12 16.46 -10.03
N ASP A 350 1.13 16.20 -10.85
CA ASP A 350 1.35 14.92 -11.54
C ASP A 350 1.66 13.75 -10.57
N ASN A 351 1.99 14.04 -9.31
CA ASN A 351 2.09 13.02 -8.25
C ASN A 351 0.72 12.62 -7.66
N ILE A 352 -0.36 13.33 -8.00
CA ILE A 352 -1.70 13.01 -7.50
C ILE A 352 -2.32 11.89 -8.34
N PRO A 353 -2.85 10.83 -7.71
CA PRO A 353 -3.62 9.82 -8.43
C PRO A 353 -4.77 10.48 -9.19
N LEU A 354 -4.90 10.11 -10.44
CA LEU A 354 -5.92 10.70 -11.31
C LEU A 354 -5.66 12.20 -11.61
N TYR A 355 -4.42 12.55 -11.85
CA TYR A 355 -3.96 13.85 -12.35
C TYR A 355 -4.72 14.30 -13.61
N VAL A 356 -5.06 15.59 -13.69
CA VAL A 356 -5.71 16.20 -14.86
C VAL A 356 -4.72 17.10 -15.58
N GLY A 357 -4.08 16.61 -16.62
CA GLY A 357 -3.12 17.33 -17.45
C GLY A 357 -3.68 17.78 -18.80
N LYS A 358 -2.82 18.31 -19.66
CA LYS A 358 -3.18 18.72 -21.04
C LYS A 358 -3.66 17.57 -21.89
N GLU A 359 -3.23 16.33 -21.60
CA GLU A 359 -3.65 15.10 -22.26
C GLU A 359 -4.82 14.41 -21.53
N ALA A 360 -5.46 15.12 -20.62
CA ALA A 360 -6.56 14.66 -19.80
C ALA A 360 -7.75 13.98 -20.55
N PRO A 361 -7.99 14.23 -21.85
CA PRO A 361 -9.06 13.50 -22.56
C PRO A 361 -8.90 12.00 -22.51
N ASN A 362 -7.65 11.51 -22.45
CA ASN A 362 -7.36 10.07 -22.34
C ASN A 362 -7.32 9.59 -20.89
N TYR A 363 -7.50 10.52 -19.97
CA TYR A 363 -7.43 10.26 -18.56
C TYR A 363 -8.65 9.48 -18.09
N GLY A 364 -8.42 8.26 -17.63
CA GLY A 364 -9.47 7.41 -17.10
C GLY A 364 -10.50 6.93 -18.14
N GLY A 365 -10.29 7.19 -19.43
CA GLY A 365 -11.16 6.80 -20.53
C GLY A 365 -11.33 5.28 -20.75
N GLN A 366 -10.98 4.47 -19.79
CA GLN A 366 -11.41 3.09 -19.75
C GLN A 366 -12.91 3.09 -19.46
N THR A 367 -13.69 2.94 -20.49
CA THR A 367 -15.11 2.58 -20.39
C THR A 367 -15.17 1.32 -19.52
N LYS A 368 -15.62 1.47 -18.29
CA LYS A 368 -15.79 0.32 -17.39
C LYS A 368 -16.84 -0.58 -18.03
N LEU A 369 -16.46 -1.83 -18.30
CA LEU A 369 -17.40 -2.77 -18.89
C LEU A 369 -18.49 -3.08 -17.86
N MET A 370 -19.75 -2.81 -18.23
CA MET A 370 -20.91 -3.01 -17.35
C MET A 370 -21.05 -4.47 -16.87
N THR A 371 -20.46 -5.41 -17.62
CA THR A 371 -20.50 -6.85 -17.33
C THR A 371 -19.36 -7.33 -16.44
N GLN A 372 -18.47 -6.44 -15.99
CA GLN A 372 -17.35 -6.80 -15.11
C GLN A 372 -17.61 -6.35 -13.67
N ASN A 373 -17.06 -7.09 -12.71
CA ASN A 373 -16.99 -6.63 -11.34
C ASN A 373 -16.00 -5.45 -11.25
N PRO A 374 -16.38 -4.35 -10.61
CA PRO A 374 -15.55 -3.14 -10.58
C PRO A 374 -14.36 -3.21 -9.63
N CYS A 375 -14.23 -4.27 -8.81
CA CYS A 375 -13.23 -4.34 -7.75
C CYS A 375 -12.69 -5.76 -7.57
N GLY A 376 -11.36 -5.91 -7.45
CA GLY A 376 -10.69 -7.18 -7.19
C GLY A 376 -10.73 -7.66 -5.72
N ALA A 377 -11.19 -6.82 -4.77
CA ALA A 377 -11.31 -7.22 -3.37
C ALA A 377 -12.31 -8.38 -3.21
N GLY A 378 -11.95 -9.38 -2.40
CA GLY A 378 -12.76 -10.59 -2.25
C GLY A 378 -12.55 -11.66 -3.33
N TYR A 379 -11.70 -11.39 -4.33
CA TYR A 379 -11.28 -12.40 -5.32
C TYR A 379 -9.92 -13.00 -4.95
N ASN A 380 -8.88 -12.23 -5.16
CA ASN A 380 -7.49 -12.61 -4.89
C ASN A 380 -6.87 -11.84 -3.73
N SER A 381 -7.62 -10.91 -3.15
CA SER A 381 -7.19 -10.11 -2.01
C SER A 381 -8.29 -9.95 -0.98
N PHE A 382 -7.91 -9.96 0.30
CA PHE A 382 -8.81 -9.81 1.45
C PHE A 382 -8.18 -8.95 2.52
N CYS A 383 -9.01 -8.52 3.48
CA CYS A 383 -8.56 -7.95 4.72
C CYS A 383 -9.07 -8.79 5.90
N ILE A 384 -8.24 -8.92 6.93
CA ILE A 384 -8.56 -9.63 8.17
C ILE A 384 -8.48 -8.65 9.32
N THR A 385 -9.59 -8.48 10.04
CA THR A 385 -9.68 -7.57 11.18
C THR A 385 -8.96 -8.13 12.42
N PRO A 386 -8.66 -7.31 13.44
CA PRO A 386 -8.00 -7.80 14.65
C PRO A 386 -8.76 -8.94 15.35
N GLU A 387 -10.10 -8.97 15.23
CA GLU A 387 -10.94 -10.00 15.81
C GLU A 387 -11.02 -11.28 14.97
N GLY A 388 -10.48 -11.27 13.75
CA GLY A 388 -10.49 -12.42 12.84
C GLY A 388 -11.66 -12.45 11.85
N ASN A 389 -12.34 -11.32 11.61
CA ASN A 389 -13.32 -11.27 10.53
C ASN A 389 -12.60 -11.20 9.18
N LEU A 390 -12.99 -12.04 8.22
CA LEU A 390 -12.57 -11.96 6.84
C LEU A 390 -13.51 -11.02 6.07
N ILE A 391 -12.95 -9.92 5.55
CA ILE A 391 -13.68 -8.88 4.82
C ILE A 391 -13.00 -8.61 3.46
N PRO A 392 -13.69 -8.02 2.47
CA PRO A 392 -13.09 -7.74 1.16
C PRO A 392 -11.86 -6.83 1.23
N CYS A 393 -11.97 -5.70 1.93
CA CYS A 393 -10.87 -4.77 2.17
C CYS A 393 -11.15 -3.89 3.41
N CYS A 394 -10.16 -3.14 3.86
CA CYS A 394 -10.27 -2.26 5.04
C CYS A 394 -11.35 -1.18 4.94
N ALA A 395 -11.80 -0.80 3.75
CA ALA A 395 -12.91 0.13 3.52
C ALA A 395 -14.26 -0.56 3.34
N PHE A 396 -14.31 -1.89 3.18
CA PHE A 396 -15.53 -2.62 2.88
C PHE A 396 -15.79 -3.71 3.94
N HIS A 397 -16.50 -3.35 4.99
CA HIS A 397 -16.70 -4.15 6.20
C HIS A 397 -17.84 -5.19 6.14
N THR A 398 -18.13 -5.73 4.96
CA THR A 398 -18.99 -6.92 4.85
C THR A 398 -18.19 -8.14 5.31
N VAL A 399 -18.68 -8.83 6.35
CA VAL A 399 -18.00 -10.00 6.91
C VAL A 399 -18.40 -11.26 6.15
N PHE A 400 -17.43 -11.93 5.54
CA PHE A 400 -17.65 -13.20 4.84
C PHE A 400 -17.47 -14.42 5.75
N GLY A 401 -16.71 -14.28 6.84
CA GLY A 401 -16.50 -15.36 7.79
C GLY A 401 -15.72 -14.90 9.01
N TYR A 402 -15.63 -15.79 9.98
CA TYR A 402 -14.96 -15.57 11.26
C TYR A 402 -13.87 -16.61 11.46
N LEU A 403 -12.63 -16.20 11.22
CA LEU A 403 -11.47 -17.09 11.14
C LEU A 403 -11.06 -17.76 12.47
N LYS A 404 -11.59 -17.36 13.62
CA LYS A 404 -11.40 -18.12 14.86
C LYS A 404 -12.21 -19.43 14.90
N ALA A 405 -13.25 -19.54 14.07
CA ALA A 405 -14.17 -20.68 14.07
C ALA A 405 -14.30 -21.37 12.72
N GLN A 406 -13.74 -20.79 11.66
CA GLN A 406 -13.86 -21.29 10.29
C GLN A 406 -12.49 -21.26 9.60
N ASP A 407 -12.29 -22.20 8.67
CA ASP A 407 -11.10 -22.26 7.84
C ASP A 407 -11.23 -21.32 6.64
N VAL A 408 -10.09 -20.79 6.16
CA VAL A 408 -10.05 -19.91 4.98
C VAL A 408 -10.65 -20.59 3.75
N ALA A 409 -10.33 -21.88 3.54
CA ALA A 409 -10.82 -22.64 2.40
C ALA A 409 -12.35 -22.80 2.42
N ASP A 410 -12.92 -23.07 3.60
CA ASP A 410 -14.38 -23.20 3.77
C ASP A 410 -15.08 -21.88 3.41
N ILE A 411 -14.61 -20.75 3.95
CA ILE A 411 -15.18 -19.43 3.62
C ILE A 411 -15.03 -19.15 2.12
N ASN A 412 -13.85 -19.39 1.56
CA ASN A 412 -13.55 -19.10 0.15
C ASN A 412 -14.46 -19.86 -0.84
N HIS A 413 -14.86 -21.08 -0.50
CA HIS A 413 -15.65 -21.94 -1.39
C HIS A 413 -17.15 -21.94 -1.07
N ASN A 414 -17.54 -21.82 0.22
CA ASN A 414 -18.89 -22.08 0.67
C ASN A 414 -19.66 -20.85 1.15
N CYS A 415 -19.00 -19.68 1.33
CA CYS A 415 -19.68 -18.45 1.74
C CYS A 415 -20.55 -17.91 0.61
N LYS A 416 -21.87 -17.85 0.85
CA LYS A 416 -22.86 -17.38 -0.11
C LYS A 416 -22.73 -15.88 -0.39
N GLU A 417 -22.43 -15.09 0.62
CA GLU A 417 -22.24 -13.64 0.51
C GLU A 417 -21.00 -13.32 -0.33
N LEU A 418 -19.92 -14.09 -0.17
CA LEU A 418 -18.71 -13.96 -0.99
C LEU A 418 -18.99 -14.38 -2.43
N SER A 419 -19.72 -15.47 -2.64
CA SER A 419 -20.14 -15.90 -3.98
C SER A 419 -21.02 -14.86 -4.65
N TYR A 420 -21.99 -14.29 -3.91
CA TYR A 420 -22.83 -13.19 -4.40
C TYR A 420 -21.98 -11.98 -4.79
N TRP A 421 -21.04 -11.53 -3.92
CA TRP A 421 -20.13 -10.43 -4.20
C TRP A 421 -19.31 -10.65 -5.49
N ARG A 422 -18.76 -11.85 -5.67
CA ARG A 422 -17.95 -12.20 -6.84
C ARG A 422 -18.76 -12.21 -8.16
N ASN A 423 -20.04 -12.45 -8.10
CA ASN A 423 -20.92 -12.46 -9.29
C ASN A 423 -21.54 -11.10 -9.59
N LEU A 424 -21.37 -10.10 -8.72
CA LEU A 424 -21.84 -8.75 -8.99
C LEU A 424 -21.06 -8.12 -10.16
N THR A 425 -21.78 -7.50 -11.06
CA THR A 425 -21.22 -6.71 -12.16
C THR A 425 -21.66 -5.26 -12.01
N LEU A 426 -21.09 -4.37 -12.81
CA LEU A 426 -21.45 -2.96 -12.73
C LEU A 426 -22.92 -2.70 -13.13
N ASN A 427 -23.58 -3.66 -13.79
CA ASN A 427 -25.02 -3.58 -14.13
C ASN A 427 -25.93 -3.49 -12.89
N GLU A 428 -25.55 -4.15 -11.79
CA GLU A 428 -26.34 -4.15 -10.55
C GLU A 428 -26.20 -2.86 -9.75
N TYR A 429 -25.19 -2.01 -10.08
CA TYR A 429 -25.00 -0.73 -9.42
C TYR A 429 -26.03 0.30 -9.93
N GLU A 430 -26.58 1.10 -9.00
CA GLU A 430 -27.69 2.02 -9.31
C GLU A 430 -27.32 3.06 -10.36
N GLU A 431 -26.17 3.75 -10.21
CA GLU A 431 -25.77 4.87 -11.06
C GLU A 431 -24.36 4.75 -11.66
N CYS A 432 -23.53 3.85 -11.10
CA CYS A 432 -22.13 3.75 -11.50
C CYS A 432 -22.00 3.29 -12.97
N GLY A 433 -21.09 3.92 -13.71
CA GLY A 433 -20.82 3.61 -15.11
C GLY A 433 -21.83 4.20 -16.12
N ARG A 434 -22.87 4.92 -15.66
CA ARG A 434 -23.98 5.41 -16.51
C ARG A 434 -23.86 6.87 -16.93
N HIS A 435 -22.86 7.60 -16.45
CA HIS A 435 -22.65 9.02 -16.72
C HIS A 435 -21.27 9.26 -17.34
N ASP A 436 -21.12 10.31 -18.15
CA ASP A 436 -19.85 10.66 -18.80
C ASP A 436 -18.72 10.89 -17.80
N TYR A 437 -19.02 11.50 -16.65
CA TYR A 437 -18.03 11.70 -15.59
C TYR A 437 -17.59 10.39 -14.91
N CYS A 438 -18.29 9.26 -15.11
CA CYS A 438 -17.87 7.98 -14.54
C CYS A 438 -16.54 7.48 -15.12
N ALA A 439 -16.15 7.94 -16.31
CA ALA A 439 -14.82 7.68 -16.87
C ALA A 439 -13.68 8.27 -16.00
N TYR A 440 -13.99 9.31 -15.24
CA TYR A 440 -13.06 10.00 -14.33
C TYR A 440 -13.17 9.52 -12.87
N CYS A 441 -13.96 8.48 -12.63
CA CYS A 441 -14.24 7.98 -11.29
C CYS A 441 -13.27 6.87 -10.88
N ASN A 442 -12.68 6.99 -9.71
CA ASN A 442 -12.06 5.88 -9.00
C ASN A 442 -13.16 5.15 -8.22
N LEU A 443 -13.94 4.31 -8.92
CA LEU A 443 -15.04 3.58 -8.29
C LEU A 443 -14.52 2.70 -7.15
N CYS A 444 -15.07 2.92 -5.96
CA CYS A 444 -14.73 2.15 -4.78
C CYS A 444 -16.03 1.62 -4.11
N PRO A 445 -16.35 0.33 -4.22
CA PRO A 445 -17.49 -0.27 -3.53
C PRO A 445 -17.40 -0.15 -2.00
N GLY A 446 -16.18 -0.08 -1.45
CA GLY A 446 -15.96 0.17 -0.03
C GLY A 446 -16.47 1.56 0.39
N ASN A 447 -16.16 2.62 -0.36
CA ASN A 447 -16.68 3.96 -0.09
C ASN A 447 -18.22 4.00 -0.23
N ASN A 448 -18.77 3.32 -1.24
CA ASN A 448 -20.21 3.15 -1.39
C ASN A 448 -20.81 2.55 -0.11
N PHE A 449 -20.19 1.46 0.39
CA PHE A 449 -20.65 0.76 1.57
C PHE A 449 -20.57 1.63 2.83
N VAL A 450 -19.46 2.34 3.04
CA VAL A 450 -19.29 3.23 4.20
C VAL A 450 -20.33 4.36 4.21
N GLU A 451 -20.65 4.93 3.05
CA GLU A 451 -21.63 6.02 2.95
C GLU A 451 -23.09 5.55 3.06
N HIS A 452 -23.42 4.38 2.50
CA HIS A 452 -24.80 3.96 2.30
C HIS A 452 -25.17 2.61 2.94
N GLY A 453 -24.22 1.86 3.52
CA GLY A 453 -24.46 0.50 4.04
C GLY A 453 -24.63 -0.57 2.93
N THR A 454 -24.44 -0.20 1.67
CA THR A 454 -24.49 -1.10 0.51
C THR A 454 -23.41 -0.73 -0.51
N PRO A 455 -22.75 -1.70 -1.17
CA PRO A 455 -21.78 -1.40 -2.22
C PRO A 455 -22.43 -0.90 -3.53
N LEU A 456 -23.74 -1.09 -3.70
CA LEU A 456 -24.44 -0.88 -4.97
C LEU A 456 -24.84 0.57 -5.23
N LYS A 457 -25.01 1.37 -4.17
CA LYS A 457 -25.36 2.78 -4.28
C LYS A 457 -24.08 3.62 -4.37
N ALA A 458 -24.02 4.51 -5.38
CA ALA A 458 -22.82 5.31 -5.65
C ALA A 458 -22.45 6.25 -4.50
N SER A 459 -21.16 6.26 -4.12
CA SER A 459 -20.61 7.21 -3.15
C SER A 459 -20.75 8.65 -3.64
N GLU A 460 -21.33 9.52 -2.82
CA GLU A 460 -21.45 10.95 -3.10
C GLU A 460 -20.07 11.58 -3.30
N ASN A 461 -19.09 11.20 -2.47
CA ASN A 461 -17.73 11.71 -2.55
C ASN A 461 -17.02 11.29 -3.85
N ASN A 462 -17.11 10.01 -4.23
CA ASN A 462 -16.48 9.53 -5.46
C ASN A 462 -17.12 10.19 -6.69
N CYS A 463 -18.43 10.34 -6.71
CA CYS A 463 -19.15 11.05 -7.76
C CYS A 463 -18.77 12.53 -7.82
N TYR A 464 -18.66 13.20 -6.68
CA TYR A 464 -18.21 14.58 -6.59
C TYR A 464 -16.80 14.75 -7.19
N MET A 465 -15.84 13.94 -6.78
CA MET A 465 -14.48 13.95 -7.29
C MET A 465 -14.43 13.71 -8.81
N ALA A 466 -15.20 12.75 -9.30
CA ALA A 466 -15.31 12.45 -10.72
C ALA A 466 -15.87 13.63 -11.53
N LYS A 467 -16.92 14.30 -11.01
CA LYS A 467 -17.52 15.50 -11.65
C LYS A 467 -16.54 16.66 -11.73
N ILE A 468 -15.75 16.90 -10.67
CA ILE A 468 -14.72 17.96 -10.69
C ILE A 468 -13.65 17.64 -11.74
N ARG A 469 -13.12 16.42 -11.74
CA ARG A 469 -12.13 15.97 -12.76
C ARG A 469 -12.66 16.13 -14.18
N PHE A 470 -13.87 15.65 -14.43
CA PHE A 470 -14.53 15.77 -15.73
C PHE A 470 -14.68 17.23 -16.17
N LYS A 471 -15.22 18.09 -15.29
CA LYS A 471 -15.38 19.52 -15.57
C LYS A 471 -14.04 20.20 -15.83
N LEU A 472 -13.03 19.94 -15.00
CA LEU A 472 -11.70 20.51 -15.14
C LEU A 472 -11.08 20.12 -16.48
N ALA A 473 -11.09 18.81 -16.82
CA ALA A 473 -10.57 18.33 -18.10
C ALA A 473 -11.24 19.01 -19.28
N HIS A 474 -12.58 19.13 -19.27
CA HIS A 474 -13.33 19.81 -20.32
C HIS A 474 -13.03 21.31 -20.43
N LYS A 475 -12.96 22.04 -19.33
CA LYS A 475 -12.57 23.45 -19.31
C LYS A 475 -11.16 23.68 -19.87
N MET A 476 -10.21 22.81 -19.46
CA MET A 476 -8.83 22.89 -19.94
C MET A 476 -8.74 22.66 -21.45
N MET A 477 -9.48 21.68 -21.98
CA MET A 477 -9.47 21.33 -23.41
C MET A 477 -10.16 22.36 -24.29
N ASN A 478 -11.35 22.80 -23.89
CA ASN A 478 -12.25 23.58 -24.75
C ASN A 478 -12.15 25.09 -24.54
N GLU A 479 -11.78 25.54 -23.34
CA GLU A 479 -11.78 26.95 -22.94
C GLU A 479 -10.38 27.49 -22.69
N GLY A 480 -9.34 26.63 -22.71
CA GLY A 480 -7.97 27.03 -22.37
C GLY A 480 -7.81 27.39 -20.90
N TYR A 481 -8.75 27.01 -20.05
CA TYR A 481 -8.69 27.25 -18.61
C TYR A 481 -7.56 26.45 -17.97
N ASP A 482 -6.78 27.09 -17.10
CA ASP A 482 -5.81 26.41 -16.25
C ASP A 482 -5.91 26.97 -14.82
N PRO A 483 -6.24 26.12 -13.81
CA PRO A 483 -6.35 26.58 -12.42
C PRO A 483 -5.03 27.11 -11.84
N LEU A 484 -3.90 26.79 -12.46
CA LEU A 484 -2.59 27.35 -12.10
C LEU A 484 -2.42 28.81 -12.57
N ASN A 485 -3.21 29.27 -13.54
CA ASN A 485 -3.20 30.64 -14.03
C ASN A 485 -1.80 31.14 -14.40
N GLY A 486 -1.02 30.32 -15.09
CA GLY A 486 0.35 30.66 -15.52
C GLY A 486 1.41 30.59 -14.42
N LYS A 487 1.05 30.19 -13.21
CA LYS A 487 1.95 30.02 -12.07
C LYS A 487 2.39 28.56 -11.91
N THR A 488 3.43 28.35 -11.11
CA THR A 488 3.77 27.02 -10.63
C THR A 488 2.72 26.52 -9.64
N LEU A 489 2.62 25.21 -9.47
CA LEU A 489 1.75 24.59 -8.47
C LEU A 489 2.02 25.18 -7.07
N ARG A 490 3.28 25.34 -6.69
CA ARG A 490 3.69 25.83 -5.36
C ARG A 490 3.24 27.28 -5.13
N GLU A 491 3.44 28.15 -6.12
CA GLU A 491 2.97 29.54 -6.05
C GLU A 491 1.46 29.57 -5.90
N ARG A 492 0.75 28.77 -6.68
CA ARG A 492 -0.71 28.74 -6.65
C ARG A 492 -1.27 28.20 -5.33
N LEU A 493 -0.65 27.15 -4.77
CA LEU A 493 -1.02 26.63 -3.45
C LEU A 493 -0.76 27.64 -2.32
N SER A 494 0.32 28.44 -2.42
CA SER A 494 0.64 29.46 -1.41
C SER A 494 -0.40 30.57 -1.32
N GLU A 495 -1.14 30.85 -2.40
CA GLU A 495 -2.19 31.86 -2.46
C GLU A 495 -3.53 31.42 -1.88
N LEU A 496 -3.70 30.11 -1.63
CA LEU A 496 -4.91 29.59 -0.99
C LEU A 496 -5.11 30.23 0.39
N PRO A 497 -6.36 30.41 0.83
CA PRO A 497 -6.65 30.85 2.19
C PRO A 497 -6.03 29.92 3.23
N ASP A 498 -5.65 30.48 4.37
CA ASP A 498 -5.22 29.68 5.50
C ASP A 498 -6.38 28.84 6.03
N TYR A 499 -6.09 27.58 6.36
CA TYR A 499 -7.08 26.72 6.94
C TYR A 499 -7.52 27.22 8.32
N THR A 500 -8.82 27.42 8.48
CA THR A 500 -9.41 27.76 9.77
C THR A 500 -10.09 26.51 10.32
N PRO A 501 -9.66 25.95 11.47
CA PRO A 501 -10.29 24.81 12.09
C PRO A 501 -11.77 25.07 12.37
N VAL A 502 -12.64 24.18 11.88
CA VAL A 502 -14.08 24.25 12.14
C VAL A 502 -14.37 23.40 13.38
N ARG A 503 -15.09 23.98 14.36
CA ARG A 503 -15.59 23.20 15.51
C ARG A 503 -16.78 22.37 15.06
N ILE A 504 -16.55 21.08 14.86
CA ILE A 504 -17.53 20.15 14.30
C ILE A 504 -18.42 19.54 15.40
N HIS A 505 -17.87 19.34 16.62
CA HIS A 505 -18.61 18.85 17.80
C HIS A 505 -18.09 19.45 19.10
N LYS A 506 -18.97 19.56 20.12
CA LYS A 506 -18.58 19.98 21.48
C LYS A 506 -17.46 19.12 22.07
N GLU A 507 -17.45 17.83 21.77
CA GLU A 507 -16.44 16.86 22.25
C GLU A 507 -15.09 16.99 21.52
N MET A 508 -15.08 17.34 20.24
CA MET A 508 -13.85 17.70 19.52
C MET A 508 -13.30 19.06 19.97
N SER A 509 -14.12 19.94 20.53
CA SER A 509 -13.71 21.29 20.93
C SER A 509 -12.70 21.29 22.08
N HIS A 510 -12.69 20.29 22.95
CA HIS A 510 -11.72 20.18 24.05
C HIS A 510 -10.32 19.78 23.60
N ASN A 511 -10.18 19.12 22.45
CA ASN A 511 -8.90 18.62 21.93
C ASN A 511 -8.29 19.51 20.84
N PHE A 512 -9.04 20.45 20.24
CA PHE A 512 -8.56 21.35 19.20
C PHE A 512 -8.06 22.72 19.72
N SER A 513 -8.35 23.08 20.98
CA SER A 513 -8.03 24.39 21.54
C SER A 513 -6.53 24.62 21.79
N ASP A 514 -5.71 23.56 21.88
CA ASP A 514 -4.34 23.65 22.35
C ASP A 514 -3.28 23.67 21.22
N ILE A 515 -3.69 23.40 19.98
CA ILE A 515 -2.80 23.45 18.81
C ILE A 515 -3.22 24.61 17.92
N LYS A 516 -2.69 25.81 18.20
CA LYS A 516 -2.79 26.95 17.28
C LYS A 516 -1.81 26.73 16.14
N LEU A 517 -2.32 26.50 14.92
CA LEU A 517 -1.52 26.61 13.71
C LEU A 517 -1.03 28.06 13.58
N LYS A 518 0.16 28.35 14.08
CA LYS A 518 0.90 29.55 13.69
C LYS A 518 1.63 29.23 12.39
N ILE A 519 0.95 29.41 11.28
CA ILE A 519 1.58 29.48 9.97
C ILE A 519 1.91 30.98 9.78
N ASN A 520 2.99 31.43 10.42
CA ASN A 520 3.60 32.70 10.05
C ASN A 520 4.73 32.38 9.08
N GLY A 521 4.64 32.98 7.87
CA GLY A 521 5.42 32.83 6.69
C GLY A 521 6.94 32.88 6.81
#